data_fa59019397d54050d9975d18cf183d9e
#
_entry.id   fa59019397d54050d9975d18cf183d9e
#
_cell.length_a   1.000
_cell.length_b   1.000
_cell.length_c   1.000
_cell.angle_alpha   90.00
_cell.angle_beta   90.00
_cell.angle_gamma   90.00
#
_symmetry.space_group_name_H-M   'P 1'
#
loop_
_entity.id
_entity.type
_entity.pdbx_description
1 polymer ?
#
loop_
_entity_poly.entity_id
_entity_poly.type
_entity_poly.pdbx_seq_one_letter_code
_entity_poly.pdbx_strand_id
1 'polypeptide(L)'
;MAPELRIHLYRTTYGTMYDMSAVPGSGAGFVPTDEDVLGVLEWFARWDALAEAKDVEAMAGMALFPVNAVTDGSAESWDRARFLTDMAAQLGDGDVQMESVRTPVFVNANLVFVITDATITVGEFTQNVRYGDLLVKKDGQWLFQTMVQGGW
;
A
#
# COMPACT_ATOMS: atom_id res chain seq x y z
N MET A 1 0.85 35.12 1.23
CA MET A 1 1.36 34.35 0.08
C MET A 1 0.95 32.90 0.27
N ALA A 2 0.11 32.38 -0.59
CA ALA A 2 -0.17 30.95 -0.59
C ALA A 2 1.12 30.20 -1.04
N PRO A 3 1.54 29.14 -0.35
CA PRO A 3 2.66 28.35 -0.83
C PRO A 3 2.31 27.79 -2.22
N GLU A 4 3.21 28.00 -3.18
CA GLU A 4 3.08 27.36 -4.49
C GLU A 4 2.96 25.85 -4.27
N LEU A 5 1.85 25.31 -4.72
CA LEU A 5 1.61 23.87 -4.70
C LEU A 5 2.54 23.23 -5.74
N ARG A 6 3.72 22.81 -5.29
CA ARG A 6 4.63 22.06 -6.15
C ARG A 6 4.14 20.61 -6.19
N ILE A 7 3.53 20.23 -7.28
CA ILE A 7 3.19 18.83 -7.54
C ILE A 7 4.48 18.09 -7.90
N HIS A 8 4.88 17.18 -7.03
CA HIS A 8 6.03 16.32 -7.26
C HIS A 8 5.52 14.91 -7.58
N LEU A 9 5.59 14.55 -8.85
CA LEU A 9 5.22 13.21 -9.30
C LEU A 9 6.48 12.36 -9.44
N TYR A 10 6.49 11.25 -8.75
CA TYR A 10 7.56 10.26 -8.83
C TYR A 10 7.03 9.01 -9.55
N ARG A 11 7.81 8.53 -10.50
CA ARG A 11 7.53 7.28 -11.19
C ARG A 11 8.50 6.22 -10.72
N THR A 12 7.99 5.10 -10.23
CA THR A 12 8.83 3.95 -9.90
C THR A 12 9.13 3.13 -11.15
N THR A 13 10.09 2.21 -11.02
CA THR A 13 10.45 1.23 -12.06
C THR A 13 9.24 0.42 -12.55
N TYR A 14 8.19 0.32 -11.72
CA TYR A 14 6.98 -0.45 -12.01
C TYR A 14 5.82 0.38 -12.57
N GLY A 15 6.07 1.62 -12.95
CA GLY A 15 5.05 2.49 -13.55
C GLY A 15 4.09 3.16 -12.57
N THR A 16 4.28 3.00 -11.26
CA THR A 16 3.49 3.69 -10.24
C THR A 16 3.91 5.15 -10.14
N MET A 17 2.92 6.06 -10.14
CA MET A 17 3.15 7.48 -9.97
C MET A 17 2.68 7.93 -8.58
N TYR A 18 3.48 8.75 -7.94
CA TYR A 18 3.19 9.25 -6.60
C TYR A 18 3.06 10.76 -6.59
N ASP A 19 1.96 11.26 -6.02
CA ASP A 19 1.77 12.69 -5.78
C ASP A 19 2.22 13.03 -4.36
N MET A 20 3.44 13.53 -4.26
CA MET A 20 4.03 13.91 -2.97
C MET A 20 3.42 15.19 -2.39
N SER A 21 2.76 16.01 -3.23
CA SER A 21 2.18 17.27 -2.76
C SER A 21 0.88 17.09 -1.99
N ALA A 22 0.23 15.92 -2.13
CA ALA A 22 -1.06 15.62 -1.50
C ALA A 22 -0.93 14.99 -0.10
N VAL A 23 0.29 14.80 0.42
CA VAL A 23 0.51 14.15 1.73
C VAL A 23 0.16 15.12 2.86
N PRO A 24 -0.88 14.86 3.65
CA PRO A 24 -1.22 15.70 4.79
C PRO A 24 -0.27 15.45 5.97
N GLY A 25 -0.04 16.47 6.76
CA GLY A 25 0.62 16.34 8.07
C GLY A 25 -0.29 15.64 9.09
N SER A 26 0.28 15.10 10.15
CA SER A 26 -0.51 14.53 11.24
C SER A 26 -1.05 15.61 12.17
N GLY A 27 -2.24 15.37 12.74
CA GLY A 27 -2.86 16.29 13.71
C GLY A 27 -2.13 16.38 15.05
N ALA A 28 -1.15 15.51 15.33
CA ALA A 28 -0.36 15.48 16.57
C ALA A 28 0.96 16.28 16.48
N GLY A 29 1.09 17.16 15.49
CA GLY A 29 2.29 17.98 15.30
C GLY A 29 3.41 17.29 14.51
N PHE A 30 3.27 16.02 14.16
CA PHE A 30 4.20 15.35 13.26
C PHE A 30 3.96 15.81 11.82
N VAL A 31 5.01 16.30 11.20
CA VAL A 31 4.99 16.69 9.78
C VAL A 31 5.96 15.77 9.05
N PRO A 32 5.47 14.88 8.15
CA PRO A 32 6.36 14.00 7.42
C PRO A 32 7.29 14.80 6.51
N THR A 33 8.54 14.36 6.44
CA THR A 33 9.51 14.88 5.47
C THR A 33 9.34 14.14 4.14
N ASP A 34 9.95 14.66 3.08
CA ASP A 34 10.00 13.96 1.79
C ASP A 34 10.65 12.58 1.93
N GLU A 35 11.66 12.47 2.79
CA GLU A 35 12.33 11.19 3.08
C GLU A 35 11.39 10.19 3.76
N ASP A 36 10.56 10.64 4.71
CA ASP A 36 9.54 9.79 5.34
C ASP A 36 8.57 9.24 4.30
N VAL A 37 8.09 10.09 3.43
CA VAL A 37 7.16 9.70 2.35
C VAL A 37 7.82 8.74 1.38
N LEU A 38 9.03 9.03 0.92
CA LEU A 38 9.79 8.17 0.01
C LEU A 38 10.02 6.78 0.61
N GLY A 39 10.31 6.69 1.90
CA GLY A 39 10.49 5.42 2.58
C GLY A 39 9.24 4.52 2.51
N VAL A 40 8.06 5.09 2.64
CA VAL A 40 6.79 4.37 2.48
C VAL A 40 6.58 3.96 1.02
N LEU A 41 6.82 4.86 0.08
CA LEU A 41 6.64 4.57 -1.34
C LEU A 41 7.63 3.50 -1.86
N GLU A 42 8.86 3.50 -1.37
CA GLU A 42 9.85 2.46 -1.66
C GLU A 42 9.44 1.09 -1.08
N TRP A 43 8.82 1.10 0.10
CA TRP A 43 8.25 -0.12 0.68
C TRP A 43 7.20 -0.72 -0.26
N PHE A 44 6.30 0.10 -0.79
CA PHE A 44 5.27 -0.35 -1.74
C PHE A 44 5.87 -0.81 -3.08
N ALA A 45 6.95 -0.18 -3.54
CA ALA A 45 7.65 -0.63 -4.74
C ALA A 45 8.17 -2.08 -4.58
N ARG A 46 8.71 -2.41 -3.40
CA ARG A 46 9.12 -3.78 -3.09
C ARG A 46 7.92 -4.74 -2.98
N TRP A 47 6.87 -4.30 -2.30
CA TRP A 47 5.63 -5.06 -2.16
C TRP A 47 5.02 -5.39 -3.53
N ASP A 48 4.91 -4.40 -4.40
CA ASP A 48 4.37 -4.57 -5.74
C ASP A 48 5.22 -5.53 -6.58
N ALA A 49 6.54 -5.45 -6.47
CA ALA A 49 7.45 -6.37 -7.17
C ALA A 49 7.26 -7.82 -6.71
N LEU A 50 7.08 -8.03 -5.41
CA LEU A 50 6.82 -9.36 -4.85
C LEU A 50 5.44 -9.89 -5.28
N ALA A 51 4.44 -9.03 -5.32
CA ALA A 51 3.10 -9.38 -5.80
C ALA A 51 3.12 -9.77 -7.29
N GLU A 52 3.85 -9.03 -8.11
CA GLU A 52 4.04 -9.35 -9.53
C GLU A 52 4.75 -10.69 -9.72
N ALA A 53 5.77 -10.96 -8.91
CA ALA A 53 6.48 -12.24 -8.89
C ALA A 53 5.69 -13.37 -8.20
N LYS A 54 4.54 -13.05 -7.59
CA LYS A 54 3.71 -13.98 -6.81
C LYS A 54 4.46 -14.67 -5.67
N ASP A 55 5.43 -13.95 -5.09
CA ASP A 55 6.24 -14.42 -3.98
C ASP A 55 5.54 -14.11 -2.64
N VAL A 56 4.52 -14.87 -2.32
CA VAL A 56 3.71 -14.66 -1.11
C VAL A 56 4.49 -14.91 0.18
N GLU A 57 5.49 -15.77 0.16
CA GLU A 57 6.38 -16.00 1.31
C GLU A 57 7.18 -14.74 1.65
N ALA A 58 7.77 -14.09 0.66
CA ALA A 58 8.49 -12.84 0.86
C ALA A 58 7.54 -11.71 1.28
N MET A 59 6.32 -11.66 0.72
CA MET A 59 5.29 -10.71 1.14
C MET A 59 4.92 -10.91 2.62
N ALA A 60 4.79 -12.16 3.08
CA ALA A 60 4.54 -12.45 4.49
C ALA A 60 5.67 -11.96 5.40
N GLY A 61 6.91 -11.95 4.91
CA GLY A 61 8.06 -11.36 5.61
C GLY A 61 7.98 -9.83 5.77
N MET A 62 7.13 -9.16 5.01
CA MET A 62 6.86 -7.72 5.10
C MET A 62 5.63 -7.38 5.94
N ALA A 63 5.03 -8.37 6.61
CA ALA A 63 3.79 -8.20 7.37
C ALA A 63 4.02 -8.33 8.88
N LEU A 64 3.16 -7.68 9.64
CA LEU A 64 3.06 -7.82 11.10
C LEU A 64 1.79 -8.60 11.42
N PHE A 65 1.94 -9.82 11.93
CA PHE A 65 0.81 -10.68 12.25
C PHE A 65 0.27 -10.46 13.67
N PRO A 66 -1.06 -10.60 13.89
CA PRO A 66 -2.06 -10.91 12.88
C PRO A 66 -2.27 -9.74 11.90
N VAL A 67 -2.49 -10.05 10.64
CA VAL A 67 -2.93 -9.09 9.63
C VAL A 67 -4.45 -8.99 9.71
N ASN A 68 -4.97 -7.76 9.72
CA ASN A 68 -6.40 -7.54 9.65
C ASN A 68 -6.84 -7.31 8.20
N ALA A 69 -7.94 -7.96 7.82
CA ALA A 69 -8.58 -7.80 6.54
C ALA A 69 -10.00 -7.24 6.76
N VAL A 70 -10.23 -6.03 6.29
CA VAL A 70 -11.50 -5.32 6.45
C VAL A 70 -12.11 -5.08 5.09
N THR A 71 -13.36 -5.47 4.93
CA THR A 71 -14.12 -5.27 3.70
C THR A 71 -15.52 -4.75 4.01
N ASP A 72 -16.39 -4.67 3.00
CA ASP A 72 -17.77 -4.25 3.16
C ASP A 72 -18.55 -5.23 4.09
N GLY A 73 -18.73 -4.84 5.33
CA GLY A 73 -19.51 -5.62 6.30
C GLY A 73 -18.78 -6.80 6.98
N SER A 74 -17.45 -6.91 6.82
CA SER A 74 -16.66 -7.99 7.39
C SER A 74 -15.29 -7.49 7.88
N ALA A 75 -14.82 -8.09 8.96
CA ALA A 75 -13.48 -7.88 9.48
C ALA A 75 -12.92 -9.18 10.02
N GLU A 76 -11.75 -9.56 9.58
CA GLU A 76 -11.08 -10.79 9.95
C GLU A 76 -9.62 -10.50 10.36
N SER A 77 -9.11 -11.34 11.25
CA SER A 77 -7.69 -11.37 11.59
C SER A 77 -7.05 -12.63 11.01
N TRP A 78 -5.98 -12.46 10.26
CA TRP A 78 -5.29 -13.57 9.60
C TRP A 78 -3.95 -13.83 10.27
N ASP A 79 -3.70 -15.09 10.59
CA ASP A 79 -2.35 -15.55 10.90
C ASP A 79 -1.51 -15.68 9.61
N ARG A 80 -0.25 -16.03 9.77
CA ARG A 80 0.66 -16.18 8.63
C ARG A 80 0.18 -17.24 7.63
N ALA A 81 -0.32 -18.37 8.11
CA ALA A 81 -0.80 -19.45 7.26
C ALA A 81 -2.01 -19.02 6.42
N ARG A 82 -2.97 -18.33 7.05
CA ARG A 82 -4.13 -17.76 6.37
C ARG A 82 -3.73 -16.71 5.34
N PHE A 83 -2.80 -15.83 5.70
CA PHE A 83 -2.26 -14.82 4.79
C PHE A 83 -1.67 -15.45 3.53
N LEU A 84 -0.82 -16.48 3.68
CA LEU A 84 -0.22 -17.17 2.53
C LEU A 84 -1.26 -17.75 1.58
N THR A 85 -2.26 -18.42 2.13
CA THR A 85 -3.35 -19.04 1.34
C THR A 85 -4.20 -18.00 0.62
N ASP A 86 -4.66 -16.99 1.34
CA ASP A 86 -5.59 -16.00 0.79
C ASP A 86 -4.89 -15.03 -0.15
N MET A 87 -3.65 -14.67 0.12
CA MET A 87 -2.86 -13.82 -0.77
C MET A 87 -2.54 -14.54 -2.09
N ALA A 88 -2.18 -15.82 -2.03
CA ALA A 88 -1.96 -16.61 -3.23
C ALA A 88 -3.24 -16.71 -4.09
N ALA A 89 -4.39 -16.87 -3.45
CA ALA A 89 -5.68 -16.88 -4.15
C ALA A 89 -6.01 -15.53 -4.80
N GLN A 90 -5.73 -14.42 -4.10
CA GLN A 90 -5.95 -13.07 -4.63
C GLN A 90 -5.08 -12.75 -5.84
N LEU A 91 -3.81 -13.14 -5.80
CA LEU A 91 -2.87 -12.88 -6.90
C LEU A 91 -3.18 -13.74 -8.14
N GLY A 92 -3.76 -14.94 -7.94
CA GLY A 92 -4.11 -15.84 -9.04
C GLY A 92 -2.91 -16.28 -9.85
N ASP A 93 -3.15 -16.87 -11.02
CA ASP A 93 -2.11 -17.43 -11.90
C ASP A 93 -1.85 -16.57 -13.16
N GLY A 94 -2.73 -15.60 -13.44
CA GLY A 94 -2.63 -14.76 -14.64
C GLY A 94 -1.68 -13.57 -14.47
N ASP A 95 -1.26 -13.01 -15.60
CA ASP A 95 -0.53 -11.75 -15.61
C ASP A 95 -1.50 -10.60 -15.35
N VAL A 96 -1.20 -9.82 -14.30
CA VAL A 96 -1.96 -8.65 -13.93
C VAL A 96 -1.08 -7.43 -14.10
N GLN A 97 -1.58 -6.44 -14.85
CA GLN A 97 -0.94 -5.13 -14.94
C GLN A 97 -1.67 -4.17 -14.03
N MET A 98 -0.91 -3.42 -13.23
CA MET A 98 -1.46 -2.44 -12.33
C MET A 98 -0.70 -1.12 -12.45
N GLU A 99 -1.45 -0.05 -12.68
CA GLU A 99 -0.97 1.31 -12.50
C GLU A 99 -1.64 1.89 -11.27
N SER A 100 -0.88 2.51 -10.39
CA SER A 100 -1.43 3.03 -9.14
C SER A 100 -0.86 4.38 -8.76
N VAL A 101 -1.68 5.13 -8.02
CA VAL A 101 -1.29 6.34 -7.30
C VAL A 101 -1.50 6.07 -5.83
N ARG A 102 -0.46 6.28 -5.02
CA ARG A 102 -0.52 6.06 -3.58
C ARG A 102 -0.37 7.36 -2.81
N THR A 103 -1.24 7.53 -1.83
CA THR A 103 -1.28 8.72 -0.97
C THR A 103 -1.06 8.28 0.47
N PRO A 104 0.17 8.41 1.02
CA PRO A 104 0.42 8.17 2.44
C PRO A 104 -0.23 9.24 3.31
N VAL A 105 -0.89 8.80 4.38
CA VAL A 105 -1.46 9.66 5.41
C VAL A 105 -0.85 9.25 6.74
N PHE A 106 0.09 10.04 7.25
CA PHE A 106 0.78 9.73 8.49
C PHE A 106 -0.07 10.08 9.70
N VAL A 107 -0.25 9.11 10.59
CA VAL A 107 -0.81 9.33 11.91
C VAL A 107 0.28 9.90 12.84
N ASN A 108 1.47 9.31 12.77
CA ASN A 108 2.69 9.77 13.43
C ASN A 108 3.90 9.16 12.70
N ALA A 109 5.10 9.28 13.27
CA ALA A 109 6.32 8.75 12.66
C ALA A 109 6.32 7.22 12.45
N ASN A 110 5.45 6.48 13.17
CA ASN A 110 5.45 5.01 13.20
C ASN A 110 4.17 4.38 12.66
N LEU A 111 3.21 5.19 12.27
CA LEU A 111 1.91 4.73 11.75
C LEU A 111 1.55 5.55 10.52
N VAL A 112 1.31 4.85 9.41
CA VAL A 112 0.89 5.48 8.16
C VAL A 112 -0.23 4.66 7.53
N PHE A 113 -1.28 5.36 7.11
CA PHE A 113 -2.36 4.78 6.30
C PHE A 113 -2.15 5.22 4.85
N VAL A 114 -2.14 4.27 3.92
CA VAL A 114 -1.87 4.55 2.52
C VAL A 114 -3.09 4.21 1.68
N ILE A 115 -3.64 5.22 1.02
CA ILE A 115 -4.73 5.05 0.06
C ILE A 115 -4.13 4.80 -1.31
N THR A 116 -4.58 3.74 -1.96
CA THR A 116 -4.18 3.39 -3.32
C THR A 116 -5.36 3.53 -4.27
N ASP A 117 -5.19 4.35 -5.29
CA ASP A 117 -6.05 4.39 -6.46
C ASP A 117 -5.34 3.66 -7.60
N ALA A 118 -5.93 2.59 -8.09
CA ALA A 118 -5.29 1.72 -9.06
C ALA A 118 -6.20 1.42 -10.26
N THR A 119 -5.56 1.25 -11.40
CA THR A 119 -6.16 0.69 -12.60
C THR A 119 -5.55 -0.69 -12.82
N ILE A 120 -6.38 -1.73 -12.75
CA ILE A 120 -5.97 -3.12 -12.91
C ILE A 120 -6.43 -3.60 -14.28
N THR A 121 -5.52 -4.18 -15.05
CA THR A 121 -5.79 -4.75 -16.37
C THR A 121 -5.44 -6.23 -16.37
N VAL A 122 -6.43 -7.05 -16.73
CA VAL A 122 -6.29 -8.50 -16.93
C VAL A 122 -6.81 -8.82 -18.34
N GLY A 123 -5.92 -9.09 -19.28
CA GLY A 123 -6.28 -9.28 -20.68
C GLY A 123 -6.92 -8.02 -21.27
N GLU A 124 -8.15 -8.12 -21.75
CA GLU A 124 -8.93 -7.00 -22.29
C GLU A 124 -9.78 -6.29 -21.23
N PHE A 125 -9.80 -6.80 -20.00
CA PHE A 125 -10.61 -6.27 -18.92
C PHE A 125 -9.82 -5.27 -18.08
N THR A 126 -10.38 -4.07 -17.91
CA THR A 126 -9.78 -2.99 -17.09
C THR A 126 -10.76 -2.55 -16.02
N GLN A 127 -10.29 -2.44 -14.79
CA GLN A 127 -11.06 -2.00 -13.64
C GLN A 127 -10.32 -0.98 -12.81
N ASN A 128 -11.02 0.06 -12.37
CA ASN A 128 -10.51 1.02 -11.40
C ASN A 128 -10.92 0.58 -10.00
N VAL A 129 -9.96 0.56 -9.07
CA VAL A 129 -10.17 0.16 -7.69
C VAL A 129 -9.52 1.16 -6.74
N ARG A 130 -10.09 1.27 -5.55
CA ARG A 130 -9.51 2.02 -4.43
C ARG A 130 -9.44 1.12 -3.21
N TYR A 131 -8.29 1.11 -2.55
CA TYR A 131 -8.11 0.38 -1.30
C TYR A 131 -7.13 1.11 -0.39
N GLY A 132 -7.06 0.68 0.86
CA GLY A 132 -6.14 1.25 1.83
C GLY A 132 -5.37 0.19 2.59
N ASP A 133 -4.20 0.58 3.06
CA ASP A 133 -3.33 -0.27 3.86
C ASP A 133 -2.75 0.51 5.03
N LEU A 134 -2.77 -0.10 6.22
CA LEU A 134 -2.09 0.43 7.39
C LEU A 134 -0.72 -0.22 7.52
N LEU A 135 0.33 0.59 7.54
CA LEU A 135 1.68 0.17 7.85
C LEU A 135 2.06 0.62 9.26
N VAL A 136 2.74 -0.27 9.97
CA VAL A 136 3.29 -0.03 11.31
C VAL A 136 4.81 -0.08 11.21
N LYS A 137 5.50 0.91 11.77
CA LYS A 137 6.96 0.91 11.83
C LYS A 137 7.41 0.25 13.14
N LYS A 138 8.13 -0.84 12.99
CA LYS A 138 8.70 -1.61 14.10
C LYS A 138 10.17 -1.87 13.84
N ASP A 139 11.01 -1.57 14.83
CA ASP A 139 12.47 -1.72 14.71
C ASP A 139 13.05 -1.04 13.45
N GLY A 140 12.54 0.15 13.14
CA GLY A 140 12.97 0.95 12.00
C GLY A 140 12.46 0.48 10.63
N GLN A 141 11.58 -0.51 10.58
CA GLN A 141 11.04 -1.06 9.33
C GLN A 141 9.52 -0.96 9.28
N TRP A 142 9.00 -0.55 8.13
CA TRP A 142 7.57 -0.60 7.87
C TRP A 142 7.10 -2.05 7.69
N LEU A 143 5.95 -2.38 8.28
CA LEU A 143 5.30 -3.68 8.16
C LEU A 143 3.82 -3.50 7.84
N PHE A 144 3.32 -4.31 6.94
CA PHE A 144 1.91 -4.37 6.57
C PHE A 144 1.09 -4.99 7.70
N GLN A 145 0.03 -4.32 8.15
CA GLN A 145 -0.75 -4.82 9.29
C GLN A 145 -2.25 -4.89 9.01
N THR A 146 -2.84 -3.92 8.28
CA THR A 146 -4.27 -3.94 7.97
C THR A 146 -4.49 -3.60 6.51
N MET A 147 -5.35 -4.36 5.84
CA MET A 147 -5.87 -4.00 4.52
C MET A 147 -7.35 -3.66 4.61
N VAL A 148 -7.74 -2.64 3.86
CA VAL A 148 -9.12 -2.19 3.72
C VAL A 148 -9.46 -2.19 2.24
N GLN A 149 -10.31 -3.09 1.83
CA GLN A 149 -10.61 -3.30 0.41
C GLN A 149 -12.07 -3.74 0.25
N GLY A 150 -12.83 -3.03 -0.57
CA GLY A 150 -14.22 -3.39 -0.86
C GLY A 150 -14.34 -4.50 -1.91
N GLY A 151 -15.49 -5.15 -1.96
CA GLY A 151 -15.85 -6.04 -3.05
C GLY A 151 -15.28 -7.46 -2.99
N TRP A 152 -14.97 -7.95 -1.82
CA TRP A 152 -14.48 -9.34 -1.63
C TRP A 152 -15.66 -10.32 -1.44
#